data_f66f4e01c048428564bc4a1657ee8b01
#
_entry.id   f66f4e01c048428564bc4a1657ee8b01
#
_cell.length_a   1.000
_cell.length_b   1.000
_cell.length_c   1.000
_cell.angle_alpha   90.00
_cell.angle_beta   90.00
_cell.angle_gamma   90.00
#
_symmetry.space_group_name_H-M   'P 1'
#
loop_
_entity.id
_entity.type
_entity.pdbx_description
1 polymer ?
#
loop_
_entity_poly.entity_id
_entity_poly.type
_entity_poly.pdbx_seq_one_letter_code
_entity_poly.pdbx_strand_id
1 'polypeptide(L)'
;IAFTILMRLILFPLAQASFKSMAKMKKLQPDMQRLKETYPNDRQKMQQELMALYKREGANPVAGCLPILVQIPIFFSLYKVLFVTIEMYHAPFYGWIHDLSAPDPLGLMTLFGIIPWNVPPILSIIDIGILPIFMGFTMWLQQKLNPAPADPTQARIFALLPFVFTFVLAGFAAGLVLYWSVNNILSIAQQWFI
;
A
#
# COMPACT_ATOMS: atom_id res chain seq x y z
N ILE A 1 0.01 11.47 12.31
CA ILE A 1 -1.42 11.16 12.10
C ILE A 1 -2.16 12.39 11.57
N ALA A 2 -2.16 13.54 12.26
CA ALA A 2 -2.87 14.75 11.81
C ALA A 2 -2.45 15.19 10.40
N PHE A 3 -1.14 15.17 10.10
CA PHE A 3 -0.60 15.42 8.77
C PHE A 3 -1.19 14.45 7.72
N THR A 4 -1.28 13.16 8.04
CA THR A 4 -1.84 12.15 7.11
C THR A 4 -3.31 12.44 6.81
N ILE A 5 -4.08 12.80 7.84
CA ILE A 5 -5.49 13.15 7.68
C ILE A 5 -5.64 14.40 6.81
N LEU A 6 -4.84 15.46 7.08
CA LEU A 6 -4.87 16.69 6.30
C LEU A 6 -4.53 16.44 4.82
N MET A 7 -3.45 15.71 4.54
CA MET A 7 -3.07 15.35 3.18
C MET A 7 -4.17 14.54 2.49
N ARG A 8 -4.83 13.65 3.23
CA ARG A 8 -5.95 12.84 2.72
C ARG A 8 -7.17 13.70 2.38
N LEU A 9 -7.47 14.70 3.19
CA LEU A 9 -8.55 15.65 2.91
C LEU A 9 -8.28 16.50 1.66
N ILE A 10 -7.05 16.98 1.51
CA ILE A 10 -6.63 17.74 0.31
C ILE A 10 -6.74 16.88 -0.95
N LEU A 11 -6.30 15.62 -0.87
CA LEU A 11 -6.30 14.68 -2.00
C LEU A 11 -7.62 13.90 -2.13
N PHE A 12 -8.62 14.19 -1.30
CA PHE A 12 -9.89 13.49 -1.29
C PHE A 12 -10.59 13.45 -2.66
N PRO A 13 -10.74 14.57 -3.41
CA PRO A 13 -11.43 14.55 -4.70
C PRO A 13 -10.70 13.68 -5.73
N LEU A 14 -9.36 13.69 -5.70
CA LEU A 14 -8.55 12.86 -6.59
C LEU A 14 -8.69 11.38 -6.26
N ALA A 15 -8.62 11.03 -4.98
CA ALA A 15 -8.82 9.65 -4.51
C ALA A 15 -10.25 9.16 -4.82
N GLN A 16 -11.27 10.01 -4.65
CA GLN A 16 -12.64 9.66 -4.97
C GLN A 16 -12.84 9.36 -6.48
N ALA A 17 -12.25 10.17 -7.36
CA ALA A 17 -12.29 9.92 -8.80
C ALA A 17 -11.64 8.58 -9.16
N SER A 18 -10.49 8.27 -8.53
CA SER A 18 -9.78 7.00 -8.70
C SER A 18 -10.63 5.82 -8.22
N PHE A 19 -11.20 5.87 -7.02
CA PHE A 19 -12.02 4.79 -6.48
C PHE A 19 -13.29 4.56 -7.28
N LYS A 20 -13.95 5.61 -7.78
CA LYS A 20 -15.10 5.48 -8.70
C LYS A 20 -14.71 4.77 -10.00
N SER A 21 -13.53 5.08 -10.55
CA SER A 21 -13.03 4.37 -11.75
C SER A 21 -12.73 2.90 -11.46
N MET A 22 -12.10 2.61 -10.31
CA MET A 22 -11.85 1.23 -9.87
C MET A 22 -13.14 0.45 -9.63
N ALA A 23 -14.17 1.08 -9.05
CA ALA A 23 -15.48 0.45 -8.87
C ALA A 23 -16.14 0.09 -10.22
N LYS A 24 -16.00 0.95 -11.24
CA LYS A 24 -16.44 0.62 -12.61
C LYS A 24 -15.68 -0.58 -13.16
N MET A 25 -14.34 -0.60 -13.03
CA MET A 25 -13.54 -1.74 -13.48
C MET A 25 -13.91 -3.05 -12.78
N LYS A 26 -14.26 -2.98 -11.47
CA LYS A 26 -14.73 -4.15 -10.73
C LYS A 26 -16.02 -4.73 -11.29
N LYS A 27 -16.94 -3.88 -11.77
CA LYS A 27 -18.19 -4.33 -12.45
C LYS A 27 -17.90 -5.00 -13.78
N LEU A 28 -16.82 -4.65 -14.46
CA LEU A 28 -16.41 -5.23 -15.74
C LEU A 28 -15.61 -6.54 -15.59
N GLN A 29 -15.32 -6.98 -14.38
CA GLN A 29 -14.58 -8.23 -14.15
C GLN A 29 -15.17 -9.47 -14.86
N PRO A 30 -16.49 -9.72 -14.87
CA PRO A 30 -17.06 -10.86 -15.59
C PRO A 30 -16.80 -10.78 -17.10
N ASP A 31 -16.90 -9.61 -17.71
CA ASP A 31 -16.61 -9.43 -19.14
C ASP A 31 -15.12 -9.60 -19.46
N MET A 32 -14.25 -9.15 -18.56
CA MET A 32 -12.80 -9.38 -18.64
C MET A 32 -12.46 -10.88 -18.55
N GLN A 33 -13.16 -11.64 -17.73
CA GLN A 33 -12.98 -13.09 -17.66
C GLN A 33 -13.41 -13.77 -18.95
N ARG A 34 -14.56 -13.40 -19.51
CA ARG A 34 -15.02 -13.90 -20.82
C ARG A 34 -14.02 -13.60 -21.93
N LEU A 35 -13.43 -12.41 -21.96
CA LEU A 35 -12.39 -12.07 -22.93
C LEU A 35 -11.15 -12.96 -22.78
N LYS A 36 -10.74 -13.31 -21.57
CA LYS A 36 -9.64 -14.25 -21.33
C LYS A 36 -9.94 -15.66 -21.83
N GLU A 37 -11.17 -16.11 -21.64
CA GLU A 37 -11.63 -17.42 -22.12
C GLU A 37 -11.76 -17.46 -23.65
N THR A 38 -12.13 -16.32 -24.26
CA THR A 38 -12.27 -16.21 -25.71
C THR A 38 -10.92 -16.15 -26.43
N TYR A 39 -9.90 -15.54 -25.82
CA TYR A 39 -8.57 -15.35 -26.42
C TYR A 39 -7.43 -15.94 -25.55
N PRO A 40 -7.42 -17.26 -25.25
CA PRO A 40 -6.46 -17.85 -24.31
C PRO A 40 -5.02 -17.82 -24.82
N ASN A 41 -4.82 -17.88 -26.14
CA ASN A 41 -3.51 -17.96 -26.79
C ASN A 41 -3.10 -16.66 -27.52
N ASP A 42 -3.99 -15.69 -27.66
CA ASP A 42 -3.72 -14.43 -28.34
C ASP A 42 -3.77 -13.25 -27.35
N ARG A 43 -2.65 -13.05 -26.67
CA ARG A 43 -2.50 -11.95 -25.69
C ARG A 43 -2.70 -10.57 -26.33
N GLN A 44 -2.26 -10.40 -27.57
CA GLN A 44 -2.30 -9.10 -28.24
C GLN A 44 -3.76 -8.71 -28.54
N LYS A 45 -4.53 -9.65 -29.08
CA LYS A 45 -5.95 -9.45 -29.37
C LYS A 45 -6.77 -9.29 -28.09
N MET A 46 -6.50 -10.10 -27.08
CA MET A 46 -7.12 -9.96 -25.75
C MET A 46 -6.89 -8.55 -25.19
N GLN A 47 -5.68 -8.00 -25.32
CA GLN A 47 -5.34 -6.68 -24.78
C GLN A 47 -6.02 -5.56 -25.57
N GLN A 48 -6.14 -5.70 -26.89
CA GLN A 48 -6.88 -4.77 -27.75
C GLN A 48 -8.38 -4.74 -27.41
N GLU A 49 -9.01 -5.91 -27.26
CA GLU A 49 -10.42 -6.01 -26.90
C GLU A 49 -10.68 -5.52 -25.47
N LEU A 50 -9.74 -5.74 -24.53
CA LEU A 50 -9.81 -5.22 -23.19
C LEU A 50 -9.77 -3.69 -23.17
N MET A 51 -8.89 -3.08 -23.97
CA MET A 51 -8.83 -1.61 -24.09
C MET A 51 -10.06 -1.05 -24.77
N ALA A 52 -10.62 -1.75 -25.77
CA ALA A 52 -11.89 -1.39 -26.40
C ALA A 52 -13.06 -1.45 -25.41
N LEU A 53 -13.11 -2.49 -24.56
CA LEU A 53 -14.09 -2.63 -23.48
C LEU A 53 -14.00 -1.44 -22.49
N TYR A 54 -12.80 -1.12 -22.01
CA TYR A 54 -12.60 0.02 -21.09
C TYR A 54 -13.05 1.34 -21.72
N LYS A 55 -12.73 1.55 -22.99
CA LYS A 55 -13.12 2.77 -23.72
C LYS A 55 -14.64 2.85 -23.90
N ARG A 56 -15.31 1.74 -24.22
CA ARG A 56 -16.76 1.67 -24.39
C ARG A 56 -17.50 1.96 -23.07
N GLU A 57 -17.02 1.41 -21.97
CA GLU A 57 -17.65 1.55 -20.65
C GLU A 57 -17.17 2.81 -19.87
N GLY A 58 -16.30 3.62 -20.48
CA GLY A 58 -15.76 4.82 -19.86
C GLY A 58 -14.97 4.54 -18.58
N ALA A 59 -14.33 3.36 -18.48
CA ALA A 59 -13.46 2.99 -17.38
C ALA A 59 -12.01 3.32 -17.74
N ASN A 60 -11.32 4.03 -16.87
CA ASN A 60 -9.91 4.40 -17.10
C ASN A 60 -8.98 3.56 -16.22
N PRO A 61 -8.23 2.60 -16.78
CA PRO A 61 -7.31 1.78 -15.97
C PRO A 61 -6.17 2.59 -15.33
N VAL A 62 -5.78 3.70 -15.94
CA VAL A 62 -4.73 4.58 -15.40
C VAL A 62 -5.19 5.31 -14.15
N ALA A 63 -6.48 5.54 -13.98
CA ALA A 63 -7.01 6.18 -12.78
C ALA A 63 -6.73 5.36 -11.50
N GLY A 64 -6.60 4.04 -11.61
CA GLY A 64 -6.26 3.17 -10.48
C GLY A 64 -4.84 3.34 -9.94
N CYS A 65 -3.87 3.73 -10.78
CA CYS A 65 -2.49 3.95 -10.36
C CYS A 65 -2.20 5.41 -9.96
N LEU A 66 -3.10 6.34 -10.24
CA LEU A 66 -2.92 7.77 -9.96
C LEU A 66 -2.63 8.08 -8.48
N PRO A 67 -3.30 7.44 -7.49
CA PRO A 67 -2.95 7.64 -6.08
C PRO A 67 -1.51 7.27 -5.75
N ILE A 68 -0.96 6.23 -6.41
CA ILE A 68 0.43 5.79 -6.19
C ILE A 68 1.40 6.85 -6.70
N LEU A 69 1.15 7.44 -7.88
CA LEU A 69 2.00 8.48 -8.45
C LEU A 69 2.06 9.74 -7.56
N VAL A 70 0.93 10.12 -6.97
CA VAL A 70 0.87 11.23 -6.01
C VAL A 70 1.52 10.87 -4.67
N GLN A 71 1.43 9.61 -4.28
CA GLN A 71 2.00 9.09 -3.04
C GLN A 71 3.53 9.13 -3.03
N ILE A 72 4.20 8.91 -4.17
CA ILE A 72 5.66 8.86 -4.27
C ILE A 72 6.33 10.17 -3.78
N PRO A 73 5.97 11.36 -4.27
CA PRO A 73 6.54 12.61 -3.77
C PRO A 73 6.29 12.84 -2.26
N ILE A 74 5.11 12.48 -1.77
CA ILE A 74 4.76 12.60 -0.35
C ILE A 74 5.65 11.69 0.49
N PHE A 75 5.84 10.44 0.04
CA PHE A 75 6.70 9.48 0.70
C PHE A 75 8.15 9.97 0.79
N PHE A 76 8.72 10.47 -0.31
CA PHE A 76 10.07 11.02 -0.32
C PHE A 76 10.21 12.27 0.54
N SER A 77 9.21 13.14 0.58
CA SER A 77 9.21 14.32 1.44
C SER A 77 9.22 13.93 2.93
N LEU A 78 8.37 12.97 3.32
CA LEU A 78 8.33 12.45 4.68
C LEU A 78 9.63 11.73 5.06
N TYR A 79 10.18 10.92 4.15
CA TYR A 79 11.47 10.27 4.34
C TYR A 79 12.55 11.32 4.66
N LYS A 80 12.64 12.38 3.84
CA LYS A 80 13.60 13.46 4.10
C LYS A 80 13.37 14.14 5.44
N VAL A 81 12.12 14.47 5.77
CA VAL A 81 11.81 15.12 7.06
C VAL A 81 12.24 14.26 8.23
N LEU A 82 11.92 12.97 8.23
CA LEU A 82 12.25 12.05 9.32
C LEU A 82 13.76 11.82 9.50
N PHE A 83 14.53 11.84 8.40
CA PHE A 83 15.97 11.54 8.47
C PHE A 83 16.87 12.78 8.50
N VAL A 84 16.41 13.95 8.09
CA VAL A 84 17.23 15.16 7.95
C VAL A 84 16.88 16.22 8.98
N THR A 85 15.62 16.25 9.45
CA THR A 85 15.16 17.29 10.38
C THR A 85 15.53 16.94 11.81
N ILE A 86 16.30 17.82 12.47
CA ILE A 86 16.79 17.60 13.83
C ILE A 86 15.65 17.43 14.84
N GLU A 87 14.53 18.15 14.64
CA GLU A 87 13.36 18.07 15.52
C GLU A 87 12.64 16.72 15.47
N MET A 88 12.85 15.94 14.41
CA MET A 88 12.28 14.61 14.26
C MET A 88 13.19 13.50 14.77
N TYR A 89 14.46 13.84 15.01
CA TYR A 89 15.44 12.90 15.55
C TYR A 89 15.13 12.59 17.02
N HIS A 90 14.93 11.29 17.32
CA HIS A 90 14.45 10.80 18.62
C HIS A 90 13.10 11.41 19.07
N ALA A 91 12.26 11.86 18.13
CA ALA A 91 10.93 12.36 18.47
C ALA A 91 10.04 11.22 18.98
N PRO A 92 9.55 11.30 20.24
CA PRO A 92 8.74 10.26 20.84
C PRO A 92 7.31 10.24 20.24
N PHE A 93 6.71 9.05 20.23
CA PHE A 93 5.32 8.85 19.87
C PHE A 93 4.61 8.02 20.95
N TYR A 94 3.32 7.78 20.79
CA TYR A 94 2.52 7.04 21.75
C TYR A 94 2.85 5.54 21.78
N GLY A 95 2.62 4.90 22.93
CA GLY A 95 2.80 3.46 23.11
C GLY A 95 4.27 3.07 23.17
N TRP A 96 4.65 2.09 22.38
CA TRP A 96 6.01 1.52 22.34
C TRP A 96 6.95 2.25 21.36
N ILE A 97 6.45 3.19 20.58
CA ILE A 97 7.27 3.95 19.63
C ILE A 97 7.92 5.12 20.37
N HIS A 98 9.15 4.92 20.79
CA HIS A 98 9.91 5.95 21.51
C HIS A 98 10.72 6.86 20.59
N ASP A 99 10.88 6.46 19.32
CA ASP A 99 11.61 7.20 18.31
C ASP A 99 10.96 7.00 16.93
N LEU A 100 10.42 8.08 16.38
CA LEU A 100 9.81 8.05 15.04
C LEU A 100 10.83 7.96 13.91
N SER A 101 12.09 8.30 14.17
CA SER A 101 13.17 8.24 13.18
C SER A 101 13.88 6.90 13.12
N ALA A 102 13.70 6.06 14.14
CA ALA A 102 14.23 4.70 14.23
C ALA A 102 13.22 3.64 13.74
N PRO A 103 13.66 2.44 13.37
CA PRO A 103 12.78 1.30 13.14
C PRO A 103 11.97 0.90 14.37
N ASP A 104 10.89 0.15 14.16
CA ASP A 104 10.04 -0.36 15.24
C ASP A 104 10.83 -1.25 16.20
N PRO A 105 10.88 -0.95 17.51
CA PRO A 105 11.66 -1.72 18.48
C PRO A 105 11.03 -3.07 18.86
N LEU A 106 9.74 -3.29 18.61
CA LEU A 106 9.04 -4.53 18.97
C LEU A 106 9.11 -5.57 17.85
N GLY A 107 10.25 -6.23 17.74
CA GLY A 107 10.49 -7.24 16.72
C GLY A 107 9.87 -8.60 17.00
N LEU A 108 9.67 -9.38 15.95
CA LEU A 108 9.15 -10.75 16.00
C LEU A 108 10.09 -11.68 16.78
N MET A 109 11.41 -11.50 16.65
CA MET A 109 12.43 -12.33 17.31
C MET A 109 12.48 -12.13 18.82
N THR A 110 12.06 -10.97 19.30
CA THR A 110 11.90 -10.69 20.73
C THR A 110 10.50 -11.06 21.24
N LEU A 111 9.68 -11.75 20.44
CA LEU A 111 8.25 -11.95 20.69
C LEU A 111 7.58 -10.64 21.10
N PHE A 112 7.82 -9.60 20.32
CA PHE A 112 7.29 -8.26 20.54
C PHE A 112 7.67 -7.66 21.91
N GLY A 113 8.93 -7.86 22.30
CA GLY A 113 9.48 -7.34 23.55
C GLY A 113 9.22 -8.18 24.80
N ILE A 114 8.60 -9.36 24.67
CA ILE A 114 8.38 -10.28 25.80
C ILE A 114 9.69 -10.95 26.23
N ILE A 115 10.54 -11.31 25.26
CA ILE A 115 11.82 -11.97 25.53
C ILE A 115 12.94 -10.93 25.46
N PRO A 116 13.61 -10.63 26.59
CA PRO A 116 14.74 -9.68 26.65
C PRO A 116 16.04 -10.36 26.20
N TRP A 117 16.19 -10.63 24.91
CA TRP A 117 17.45 -11.13 24.36
C TRP A 117 17.98 -10.22 23.25
N ASN A 118 19.30 -10.19 23.11
CA ASN A 118 19.91 -9.42 22.03
C ASN A 118 19.87 -10.24 20.74
N VAL A 119 19.04 -9.81 19.79
CA VAL A 119 18.93 -10.44 18.48
C VAL A 119 20.27 -10.34 17.74
N PRO A 120 20.88 -11.45 17.33
CA PRO A 120 22.10 -11.41 16.54
C PRO A 120 21.93 -10.61 15.25
N PRO A 121 22.96 -9.88 14.76
CA PRO A 121 22.84 -9.06 13.55
C PRO A 121 22.36 -9.80 12.31
N ILE A 122 22.67 -11.10 12.19
CA ILE A 122 22.23 -11.94 11.09
C ILE A 122 20.72 -12.21 11.11
N LEU A 123 20.13 -12.24 12.30
CA LEU A 123 18.68 -12.45 12.48
C LEU A 123 17.90 -11.14 12.52
N SER A 124 18.56 -10.00 12.67
CA SER A 124 17.90 -8.69 12.66
C SER A 124 17.22 -8.38 11.31
N ILE A 125 17.66 -9.01 10.22
CA ILE A 125 17.05 -8.87 8.90
C ILE A 125 15.61 -9.42 8.86
N ILE A 126 15.34 -10.45 9.69
CA ILE A 126 14.01 -11.08 9.79
C ILE A 126 13.27 -10.65 11.06
N ASP A 127 13.85 -9.75 11.85
CA ASP A 127 13.22 -9.19 13.04
C ASP A 127 12.28 -8.04 12.65
N ILE A 128 11.11 -8.44 12.16
CA ILE A 128 10.10 -7.51 11.66
C ILE A 128 9.27 -7.01 12.84
N GLY A 129 9.17 -5.68 12.96
CA GLY A 129 8.36 -5.03 14.00
C GLY A 129 6.85 -5.23 13.83
N ILE A 130 6.09 -4.97 14.88
CA ILE A 130 4.62 -5.01 14.88
C ILE A 130 4.05 -4.05 13.83
N LEU A 131 4.60 -2.85 13.76
CA LEU A 131 4.09 -1.79 12.90
C LEU A 131 4.24 -2.12 11.40
N PRO A 132 5.39 -2.63 10.89
CA PRO A 132 5.49 -3.15 9.54
C PRO A 132 4.53 -4.31 9.24
N ILE A 133 4.33 -5.22 10.19
CA ILE A 133 3.37 -6.33 10.04
C ILE A 133 1.95 -5.77 9.90
N PHE A 134 1.57 -4.84 10.76
CA PHE A 134 0.27 -4.17 10.70
C PHE A 134 0.08 -3.39 9.39
N MET A 135 1.11 -2.71 8.91
CA MET A 135 1.12 -2.04 7.61
C MET A 135 0.88 -3.04 6.47
N GLY A 136 1.61 -4.16 6.47
CA GLY A 136 1.44 -5.22 5.47
C GLY A 136 0.03 -5.80 5.47
N PHE A 137 -0.55 -6.01 6.65
CA PHE A 137 -1.93 -6.48 6.81
C PHE A 137 -2.94 -5.46 6.25
N THR A 138 -2.80 -4.17 6.58
CA THR A 138 -3.69 -3.12 6.05
C THR A 138 -3.55 -2.97 4.54
N MET A 139 -2.33 -3.13 3.99
CA MET A 139 -2.06 -3.11 2.57
C MET A 139 -2.69 -4.31 1.85
N TRP A 140 -2.60 -5.51 2.44
CA TRP A 140 -3.26 -6.71 1.92
C TRP A 140 -4.79 -6.54 1.92
N LEU A 141 -5.35 -6.00 3.01
CA LEU A 141 -6.79 -5.75 3.11
C LEU A 141 -7.26 -4.75 2.05
N GLN A 142 -6.54 -3.64 1.87
CA GLN A 142 -6.83 -2.65 0.83
C GLN A 142 -6.78 -3.28 -0.57
N GLN A 143 -5.82 -4.18 -0.82
CA GLN A 143 -5.68 -4.85 -2.10
C GLN A 143 -6.85 -5.78 -2.41
N LYS A 144 -7.46 -6.40 -1.39
CA LYS A 144 -8.68 -7.20 -1.54
C LYS A 144 -9.90 -6.37 -1.99
N LEU A 145 -9.93 -5.09 -1.67
CA LEU A 145 -10.99 -4.17 -2.09
C LEU A 145 -10.82 -3.71 -3.54
N ASN A 146 -9.60 -3.72 -4.05
CA ASN A 146 -9.29 -3.32 -5.41
C ASN A 146 -9.71 -4.38 -6.45
N PRO A 147 -10.06 -3.99 -7.69
CA PRO A 147 -10.34 -4.94 -8.75
C PRO A 147 -9.10 -5.77 -9.09
N ALA A 148 -9.30 -7.05 -9.35
CA ALA A 148 -8.20 -7.92 -9.75
C ALA A 148 -7.66 -7.49 -11.14
N PRO A 149 -6.31 -7.46 -11.32
CA PRO A 149 -5.73 -7.20 -12.62
C PRO A 149 -6.16 -8.21 -13.68
N ALA A 150 -6.25 -7.75 -14.92
CA ALA A 150 -6.61 -8.62 -16.04
C ALA A 150 -5.52 -9.66 -16.35
N ASP A 151 -4.24 -9.28 -16.23
CA ASP A 151 -3.10 -10.16 -16.46
C ASP A 151 -2.82 -11.03 -15.23
N PRO A 152 -2.73 -12.37 -15.36
CA PRO A 152 -2.40 -13.28 -14.26
C PRO A 152 -1.02 -13.01 -13.64
N THR A 153 -0.04 -12.59 -14.45
CA THR A 153 1.29 -12.26 -13.97
C THR A 153 1.25 -11.02 -13.09
N GLN A 154 0.55 -9.99 -13.53
CA GLN A 154 0.34 -8.77 -12.77
C GLN A 154 -0.42 -9.04 -11.47
N ALA A 155 -1.43 -9.91 -11.49
CA ALA A 155 -2.17 -10.32 -10.31
C ALA A 155 -1.26 -10.99 -9.26
N ARG A 156 -0.32 -11.85 -9.68
CA ARG A 156 0.67 -12.48 -8.80
C ARG A 156 1.64 -11.46 -8.20
N ILE A 157 2.16 -10.53 -9.02
CA ILE A 157 3.05 -9.47 -8.55
C ILE A 157 2.33 -8.62 -7.49
N PHE A 158 1.11 -8.18 -7.76
CA PHE A 158 0.35 -7.41 -6.78
C PHE A 158 0.06 -8.20 -5.51
N ALA A 159 -0.26 -9.50 -5.59
CA ALA A 159 -0.48 -10.34 -4.42
C ALA A 159 0.74 -10.46 -3.50
N LEU A 160 1.96 -10.42 -4.06
CA LEU A 160 3.21 -10.46 -3.31
C LEU A 160 3.62 -9.10 -2.73
N LEU A 161 3.12 -8.01 -3.30
CA LEU A 161 3.54 -6.65 -2.95
C LEU A 161 3.42 -6.35 -1.43
N PRO A 162 2.33 -6.67 -0.72
CA PRO A 162 2.23 -6.41 0.72
C PRO A 162 3.33 -7.11 1.53
N PHE A 163 3.68 -8.33 1.16
CA PHE A 163 4.74 -9.09 1.83
C PHE A 163 6.10 -8.45 1.57
N VAL A 164 6.41 -8.15 0.32
CA VAL A 164 7.67 -7.48 -0.06
C VAL A 164 7.81 -6.14 0.67
N PHE A 165 6.76 -5.32 0.69
CA PHE A 165 6.79 -4.03 1.39
C PHE A 165 6.95 -4.19 2.90
N THR A 166 6.34 -5.20 3.51
CA THR A 166 6.52 -5.49 4.94
C THR A 166 7.98 -5.74 5.26
N PHE A 167 8.67 -6.57 4.48
CA PHE A 167 10.10 -6.86 4.67
C PHE A 167 10.98 -5.64 4.38
N VAL A 168 10.76 -4.96 3.27
CA VAL A 168 11.57 -3.80 2.87
C VAL A 168 11.43 -2.66 3.86
N LEU A 169 10.21 -2.38 4.31
CA LEU A 169 9.95 -1.25 5.22
C LEU A 169 10.15 -1.60 6.70
N ALA A 170 10.44 -2.85 7.05
CA ALA A 170 10.78 -3.23 8.42
C ALA A 170 12.02 -2.48 8.95
N GLY A 171 12.99 -2.19 8.09
CA GLY A 171 14.20 -1.43 8.44
C GLY A 171 14.05 0.09 8.33
N PHE A 172 12.87 0.59 7.98
CA PHE A 172 12.63 2.04 7.84
C PHE A 172 12.13 2.67 9.15
N ALA A 173 12.24 3.99 9.23
CA ALA A 173 11.75 4.79 10.33
C ALA A 173 10.28 4.49 10.66
N ALA A 174 9.98 4.24 11.94
CA ALA A 174 8.63 3.91 12.41
C ALA A 174 7.59 4.96 12.01
N GLY A 175 7.98 6.25 11.97
CA GLY A 175 7.12 7.33 11.52
C GLY A 175 6.64 7.18 10.08
N LEU A 176 7.47 6.64 9.20
CA LEU A 176 7.13 6.40 7.80
C LEU A 176 6.16 5.21 7.65
N VAL A 177 6.41 4.14 8.38
CA VAL A 177 5.56 2.94 8.41
C VAL A 177 4.20 3.27 9.03
N LEU A 178 4.19 4.09 10.09
CA LEU A 178 2.98 4.60 10.72
C LEU A 178 2.15 5.44 9.75
N TYR A 179 2.79 6.37 9.04
CA TYR A 179 2.14 7.16 8.00
C TYR A 179 1.45 6.26 6.98
N TRP A 180 2.16 5.23 6.48
CA TRP A 180 1.61 4.31 5.48
C TRP A 180 0.44 3.50 6.02
N SER A 181 0.54 3.00 7.24
CA SER A 181 -0.53 2.26 7.91
C SER A 181 -1.81 3.09 8.06
N VAL A 182 -1.67 4.31 8.55
CA VAL A 182 -2.80 5.26 8.69
C VAL A 182 -3.39 5.62 7.33
N ASN A 183 -2.54 5.85 6.33
CA ASN A 183 -2.97 6.13 4.96
C ASN A 183 -3.78 4.96 4.35
N ASN A 184 -3.36 3.72 4.59
CA ASN A 184 -4.09 2.52 4.16
C ASN A 184 -5.47 2.44 4.84
N ILE A 185 -5.53 2.65 6.15
CA ILE A 185 -6.79 2.63 6.91
C ILE A 185 -7.77 3.69 6.37
N LEU A 186 -7.29 4.91 6.17
CA LEU A 186 -8.12 5.98 5.60
C LEU A 186 -8.57 5.66 4.17
N SER A 187 -7.73 4.98 3.37
CA SER A 187 -8.08 4.51 2.03
C SER A 187 -9.18 3.46 2.07
N ILE A 188 -9.05 2.48 2.97
CA ILE A 188 -10.04 1.42 3.18
C ILE A 188 -11.38 2.02 3.60
N ALA A 189 -11.36 2.93 4.59
CA ALA A 189 -12.54 3.63 5.04
C ALA A 189 -13.22 4.40 3.90
N GLN A 190 -12.44 5.16 3.11
CA GLN A 190 -12.96 5.90 1.97
C GLN A 190 -13.54 4.98 0.89
N GLN A 191 -12.89 3.85 0.60
CA GLN A 191 -13.40 2.88 -0.37
C GLN A 191 -14.71 2.23 0.09
N TRP A 192 -14.89 2.06 1.39
CA TRP A 192 -16.10 1.46 1.95
C TRP A 192 -17.32 2.39 1.87
N PHE A 193 -17.09 3.70 1.89
CA PHE A 193 -18.14 4.73 1.77
C PHE A 193 -18.51 5.07 0.30
N ILE A 194 -17.77 4.60 -0.70
CA ILE A 194 -18.01 4.86 -2.14
C ILE A 194 -18.60 3.64 -2.83
#